data_2271ca3b701f6d9eafe55cb7572dd97f
#
_entry.id   2271ca3b701f6d9eafe55cb7572dd97f
#
_cell.length_a   1.000
_cell.length_b   1.000
_cell.length_c   1.000
_cell.angle_alpha   90.00
_cell.angle_beta   90.00
_cell.angle_gamma   90.00
#
_symmetry.space_group_name_H-M   'P 1'
#
loop_
_entity.id
_entity.type
_entity.pdbx_description
1 polymer ?
#
loop_
_entity_poly.entity_id
_entity_poly.type
_entity_poly.pdbx_seq_one_letter_code
_entity_poly.pdbx_strand_id
1 'polypeptide(L)'
;MKIELYIAQLLYRYQCVTVPGLGAFLTEIQSAQVNESLNFFSPPKKRIAFNANLKNNDGLLANHIALAEKTSYEYAVSAIQYEVFNWKKALEENEVLPLKNIGELRLNADKNIVFTPYDQTN
;
A
#
# COMPACT_ATOMS: atom_id res chain seq x y z
N MET A 1 -1.46 16.80 -0.31
CA MET A 1 -0.73 15.76 0.46
C MET A 1 -0.81 14.45 -0.30
N LYS A 2 0.31 13.82 -0.53
CA LYS A 2 0.35 12.54 -1.24
C LYS A 2 0.54 11.40 -0.23
N ILE A 3 -0.56 10.81 0.17
CA ILE A 3 -0.57 9.77 1.21
C ILE A 3 0.21 8.52 0.77
N GLU A 4 0.19 8.20 -0.53
CA GLU A 4 0.91 7.04 -1.06
C GLU A 4 2.42 7.13 -0.79
N LEU A 5 2.97 8.34 -0.71
CA LEU A 5 4.38 8.53 -0.36
C LEU A 5 4.66 8.03 1.05
N TYR A 6 3.78 8.37 1.98
CA TYR A 6 3.94 7.95 3.39
C TYR A 6 3.71 6.46 3.56
N ILE A 7 2.76 5.90 2.80
CA ILE A 7 2.55 4.45 2.81
C ILE A 7 3.82 3.73 2.35
N ALA A 8 4.42 4.19 1.26
CA ALA A 8 5.65 3.60 0.74
C ALA A 8 6.80 3.72 1.75
N GLN A 9 6.93 4.87 2.41
CA GLN A 9 7.96 5.05 3.44
C GLN A 9 7.80 4.07 4.58
N LEU A 10 6.57 3.85 5.04
CA LEU A 10 6.30 2.94 6.15
C LEU A 10 6.52 1.49 5.76
N LEU A 11 6.28 1.12 4.51
CA LEU A 11 6.50 -0.25 4.04
C LEU A 11 7.97 -0.66 4.04
N TYR A 12 8.89 0.29 4.08
CA TYR A 12 10.31 -0.02 4.29
C TYR A 12 10.59 -0.50 5.71
N ARG A 13 9.78 -0.08 6.68
CA ARG A 13 10.03 -0.34 8.10
C ARG A 13 9.08 -1.36 8.70
N TYR A 14 7.87 -1.47 8.17
CA TYR A 14 6.81 -2.28 8.72
C TYR A 14 6.28 -3.24 7.68
N GLN A 15 5.90 -4.44 8.12
CA GLN A 15 5.36 -5.45 7.22
C GLN A 15 3.91 -5.21 6.85
N CYS A 16 3.22 -4.35 7.60
CA CYS A 16 1.81 -4.07 7.34
C CYS A 16 1.53 -2.59 7.62
N VAL A 17 0.93 -1.93 6.65
CA VAL A 17 0.51 -0.53 6.76
C VAL A 17 -0.97 -0.46 6.43
N THR A 18 -1.79 -0.21 7.43
CA THR A 18 -3.24 -0.10 7.24
C THR A 18 -3.60 1.31 6.81
N VAL A 19 -4.39 1.39 5.74
CA VAL A 19 -5.00 2.64 5.30
C VAL A 19 -6.46 2.58 5.75
N PRO A 20 -6.84 3.33 6.79
CA PRO A 20 -8.18 3.22 7.36
C PRO A 20 -9.27 3.43 6.31
N GLY A 21 -10.24 2.53 6.30
CA GLY A 21 -11.36 2.59 5.37
C GLY A 21 -11.08 1.99 4.00
N LEU A 22 -9.83 1.70 3.67
CA LEU A 22 -9.47 1.13 2.36
C LEU A 22 -9.01 -0.32 2.46
N GLY A 23 -8.00 -0.56 3.26
CA GLY A 23 -7.37 -1.87 3.40
C GLY A 23 -5.95 -1.71 3.89
N ALA A 24 -5.18 -2.79 3.87
CA ALA A 24 -3.80 -2.77 4.32
C ALA A 24 -2.86 -3.23 3.23
N PHE A 25 -1.72 -2.55 3.13
CA PHE A 25 -0.62 -2.99 2.29
C PHE A 25 0.34 -3.82 3.14
N LEU A 26 0.80 -4.92 2.58
CA LEU A 26 1.63 -5.90 3.27
C LEU A 26 2.88 -6.14 2.44
N THR A 27 3.99 -6.33 3.12
CA THR A 27 5.20 -6.77 2.43
C THR A 27 5.40 -8.25 2.68
N GLU A 28 5.61 -8.98 1.60
CA GLU A 28 5.93 -10.40 1.65
C GLU A 28 7.37 -10.56 1.17
N ILE A 29 8.12 -11.39 1.88
CA ILE A 29 9.48 -11.69 1.48
C ILE A 29 9.45 -13.00 0.72
N GLN A 30 9.82 -12.94 -0.55
CA GLN A 30 10.00 -14.16 -1.35
C GLN A 30 11.34 -14.75 -0.98
N SER A 31 11.31 -16.02 -0.60
CA SER A 31 12.53 -16.71 -0.23
C SER A 31 13.53 -16.71 -1.37
N ALA A 32 14.82 -16.68 -1.01
CA ALA A 32 15.89 -16.85 -1.98
C ALA A 32 15.71 -18.20 -2.67
N GLN A 33 15.89 -18.21 -3.99
CA GLN A 33 15.77 -19.44 -4.76
C GLN A 33 17.14 -19.81 -5.32
N VAL A 34 17.46 -21.08 -5.17
CA VAL A 34 18.64 -21.65 -5.81
C VAL A 34 18.18 -22.32 -7.09
N ASN A 35 18.67 -21.82 -8.20
CA ASN A 35 18.38 -22.44 -9.49
C ASN A 35 19.51 -23.45 -9.77
N GLU A 36 19.23 -24.73 -9.56
CA GLU A 36 20.24 -25.78 -9.67
C GLU A 36 20.80 -25.91 -11.09
N SER A 37 19.94 -25.72 -12.09
CA SER A 37 20.39 -25.86 -13.47
C SER A 37 21.34 -24.77 -13.90
N LEU A 38 21.24 -23.59 -13.28
CA LEU A 38 22.13 -22.45 -13.57
C LEU A 38 23.15 -22.21 -12.46
N ASN A 39 23.08 -22.99 -11.41
CA ASN A 39 23.93 -22.80 -10.24
C ASN A 39 23.87 -21.35 -9.75
N PHE A 40 22.64 -20.83 -9.66
CA PHE A 40 22.38 -19.42 -9.44
C PHE A 40 21.60 -19.23 -8.16
N PHE A 41 21.99 -18.24 -7.38
CA PHE A 41 21.30 -17.88 -6.15
C PHE A 41 20.64 -16.52 -6.32
N SER A 42 19.31 -16.49 -6.23
CA SER A 42 18.56 -15.23 -6.29
C SER A 42 18.32 -14.70 -4.89
N PRO A 43 18.64 -13.42 -4.62
CA PRO A 43 18.37 -12.85 -3.29
C PRO A 43 16.87 -12.76 -3.02
N PRO A 44 16.46 -12.73 -1.75
CA PRO A 44 15.05 -12.55 -1.42
C PRO A 44 14.55 -11.20 -1.91
N LYS A 45 13.33 -11.18 -2.41
CA LYS A 45 12.69 -9.97 -2.90
C LYS A 45 11.50 -9.65 -2.03
N LYS A 46 11.28 -8.36 -1.78
CA LYS A 46 10.07 -7.91 -1.13
C LYS A 46 8.99 -7.69 -2.18
N ARG A 47 7.83 -8.22 -1.91
CA ARG A 47 6.66 -8.04 -2.75
C ARG A 47 5.55 -7.40 -1.94
N ILE A 48 4.87 -6.42 -2.51
CA ILE A 48 3.75 -5.76 -1.85
C ILE A 48 2.47 -6.49 -2.21
N ALA A 49 1.65 -6.75 -1.20
CA ALA A 49 0.31 -7.32 -1.36
C ALA A 49 -0.70 -6.40 -0.70
N PHE A 50 -1.98 -6.63 -0.94
CA PHE A 50 -3.05 -5.81 -0.40
C PHE A 50 -4.15 -6.68 0.16
N ASN A 51 -4.67 -6.31 1.34
CA ASN A 51 -5.79 -7.00 1.98
C ASN A 51 -6.88 -6.00 2.31
N ALA A 52 -7.97 -6.05 1.55
CA ALA A 52 -9.09 -5.11 1.71
C ALA A 52 -9.89 -5.34 3.00
N ASN A 53 -9.68 -6.44 3.70
CA ASN A 53 -10.40 -6.74 4.94
C ASN A 53 -9.76 -6.08 6.17
N LEU A 54 -8.52 -5.65 6.07
CA LEU A 54 -7.80 -5.00 7.17
C LEU A 54 -7.93 -3.49 7.04
N LYS A 55 -9.02 -2.92 7.52
CA LYS A 55 -9.35 -1.49 7.35
C LYS A 55 -9.38 -0.69 8.63
N ASN A 56 -9.14 -1.32 9.76
CA ASN A 56 -9.22 -0.62 11.05
C ASN A 56 -8.02 0.29 11.25
N ASN A 57 -8.29 1.49 11.76
CA ASN A 57 -7.23 2.45 12.03
C ASN A 57 -6.38 1.98 13.22
N ASP A 58 -5.14 1.63 12.95
CA ASP A 58 -4.17 1.28 14.01
C ASP A 58 -3.30 2.47 14.42
N GLY A 59 -3.51 3.62 13.79
CA GLY A 59 -2.80 4.84 14.11
C GLY A 59 -1.43 5.00 13.46
N LEU A 60 -0.89 3.96 12.83
CA LEU A 60 0.47 4.02 12.31
C LEU A 60 0.62 5.07 11.20
N LEU A 61 -0.25 5.01 10.19
CA LEU A 61 -0.18 5.94 9.06
C LEU A 61 -0.48 7.36 9.51
N ALA A 62 -1.53 7.55 10.31
CA ALA A 62 -1.92 8.88 10.77
C ALA A 62 -0.84 9.52 11.64
N ASN A 63 -0.23 8.75 12.54
CA ASN A 63 0.87 9.26 13.35
C ASN A 63 2.07 9.66 12.51
N HIS A 64 2.41 8.84 11.52
CA HIS A 64 3.53 9.15 10.63
C HIS A 64 3.29 10.44 9.86
N ILE A 65 2.09 10.61 9.31
CA ILE A 65 1.72 11.82 8.58
C ILE A 65 1.74 13.03 9.49
N ALA A 66 1.16 12.90 10.70
CA ALA A 66 1.12 14.02 11.65
C ALA A 66 2.52 14.51 11.98
N LEU A 67 3.46 13.61 12.21
CA LEU A 67 4.84 13.97 12.49
C LEU A 67 5.52 14.60 11.28
N ALA A 68 5.33 14.02 10.10
CA ALA A 68 5.98 14.49 8.88
C ALA A 68 5.46 15.87 8.45
N GLU A 69 4.14 16.08 8.57
CA GLU A 69 3.50 17.34 8.14
C GLU A 69 3.39 18.36 9.26
N LYS A 70 3.78 17.99 10.47
CA LYS A 70 3.69 18.87 11.65
C LYS A 70 2.25 19.31 11.91
N THR A 71 1.34 18.35 11.87
CA THR A 71 -0.08 18.56 12.12
C THR A 71 -0.55 17.72 13.29
N SER A 72 -1.82 17.90 13.69
CA SER A 72 -2.39 17.04 14.71
C SER A 72 -2.72 15.66 14.15
N TYR A 73 -2.84 14.68 15.05
CA TYR A 73 -3.29 13.34 14.68
C TYR A 73 -4.67 13.37 14.02
N GLU A 74 -5.58 14.14 14.59
CA GLU A 74 -6.95 14.25 14.07
C GLU A 74 -6.97 14.83 12.66
N TYR A 75 -6.10 15.80 12.39
CA TYR A 75 -5.98 16.34 11.04
C TYR A 75 -5.48 15.28 10.07
N ALA A 76 -4.49 14.50 10.49
CA ALA A 76 -3.95 13.44 9.65
C ALA A 76 -5.01 12.38 9.36
N VAL A 77 -5.82 11.98 10.34
CA VAL A 77 -6.91 11.04 10.14
C VAL A 77 -7.91 11.59 9.13
N SER A 78 -8.27 12.86 9.26
CA SER A 78 -9.21 13.50 8.32
C SER A 78 -8.64 13.54 6.90
N ALA A 79 -7.35 13.82 6.76
CA ALA A 79 -6.69 13.85 5.47
C ALA A 79 -6.70 12.46 4.80
N ILE A 80 -6.45 11.42 5.59
CA ILE A 80 -6.51 10.05 5.08
C ILE A 80 -7.93 9.72 4.62
N GLN A 81 -8.93 10.05 5.42
CA GLN A 81 -10.32 9.79 5.08
C GLN A 81 -10.72 10.49 3.78
N TYR A 82 -10.28 11.72 3.60
CA TYR A 82 -10.56 12.49 2.40
C TYR A 82 -9.95 11.83 1.15
N GLU A 83 -8.68 11.43 1.24
CA GLU A 83 -8.02 10.78 0.11
C GLU A 83 -8.64 9.41 -0.19
N VAL A 84 -8.97 8.64 0.84
CA VAL A 84 -9.60 7.33 0.65
C VAL A 84 -10.96 7.50 -0.01
N PHE A 85 -11.72 8.52 0.38
CA PHE A 85 -13.00 8.81 -0.27
C PHE A 85 -12.82 9.07 -1.76
N ASN A 86 -11.84 9.91 -2.11
CA ASN A 86 -11.55 10.22 -3.50
C ASN A 86 -11.05 8.99 -4.27
N TRP A 87 -10.21 8.17 -3.65
CA TRP A 87 -9.73 6.94 -4.28
C TRP A 87 -10.86 5.97 -4.56
N LYS A 88 -11.76 5.79 -3.60
CA LYS A 88 -12.91 4.90 -3.79
C LYS A 88 -13.83 5.41 -4.89
N LYS A 89 -14.00 6.72 -4.97
CA LYS A 89 -14.82 7.32 -6.02
C LYS A 89 -14.21 7.06 -7.40
N ALA A 90 -12.90 7.22 -7.53
CA ALA A 90 -12.22 6.94 -8.79
C ALA A 90 -12.36 5.47 -9.17
N LEU A 91 -12.23 4.56 -8.20
CA LEU A 91 -12.39 3.13 -8.45
C LEU A 91 -13.80 2.79 -8.91
N GLU A 92 -14.82 3.42 -8.33
CA GLU A 92 -16.21 3.21 -8.72
C GLU A 92 -16.47 3.67 -10.15
N GLU A 93 -15.69 4.60 -10.65
CA GLU A 93 -15.78 5.08 -12.04
C GLU A 93 -14.94 4.22 -12.98
N ASN A 94 -14.52 3.03 -12.55
CA ASN A 94 -13.72 2.08 -13.32
C ASN A 94 -12.35 2.62 -13.70
N GLU A 95 -11.81 3.52 -12.91
CA GLU A 95 -10.48 4.05 -13.15
C GLU A 95 -9.44 3.16 -12.48
N VAL A 96 -8.26 3.09 -13.10
CA VAL A 96 -7.09 2.50 -12.47
C VAL A 96 -6.46 3.56 -11.59
N LEU A 97 -6.20 3.23 -10.34
CA LEU A 97 -5.62 4.16 -9.39
C LEU A 97 -4.14 3.81 -9.18
N PRO A 98 -3.22 4.56 -9.81
CA PRO A 98 -1.80 4.29 -9.59
C PRO A 98 -1.32 4.91 -8.28
N LEU A 99 -0.59 4.13 -7.51
CA LEU A 99 0.06 4.58 -6.28
C LEU A 99 1.56 4.47 -6.48
N LYS A 100 2.20 5.62 -6.59
CA LYS A 100 3.63 5.69 -6.93
C LYS A 100 4.48 4.85 -5.98
N ASN A 101 5.34 4.03 -6.53
CA ASN A 101 6.26 3.15 -5.81
C ASN A 101 5.58 2.00 -5.06
N ILE A 102 4.28 1.80 -5.28
CA ILE A 102 3.52 0.76 -4.59
C ILE A 102 2.89 -0.19 -5.61
N GLY A 103 1.99 0.31 -6.43
CA GLY A 103 1.26 -0.49 -7.38
C GLY A 103 0.00 0.21 -7.84
N GLU A 104 -0.94 -0.56 -8.37
CA GLU A 104 -2.18 -0.03 -8.89
C GLU A 104 -3.38 -0.72 -8.24
N LEU A 105 -4.41 0.05 -7.94
CA LEU A 105 -5.70 -0.46 -7.49
C LEU A 105 -6.74 -0.31 -8.58
N ARG A 106 -7.65 -1.28 -8.67
CA ARG A 106 -8.80 -1.22 -9.58
C ARG A 106 -9.89 -2.12 -9.02
N LEU A 107 -11.10 -1.95 -9.52
CA LEU A 107 -12.18 -2.86 -9.19
C LEU A 107 -12.32 -3.93 -10.26
N ASN A 108 -12.59 -5.16 -9.84
CA ASN A 108 -12.91 -6.24 -10.76
C ASN A 108 -14.41 -6.23 -11.10
N ALA A 109 -14.88 -7.21 -11.86
CA ALA A 109 -16.27 -7.31 -12.26
C ALA A 109 -17.22 -7.43 -11.07
N ASP A 110 -16.76 -7.99 -9.95
CA ASP A 110 -17.53 -8.14 -8.71
C ASP A 110 -17.43 -6.93 -7.80
N LYS A 111 -16.79 -5.85 -8.26
CA LYS A 111 -16.55 -4.61 -7.51
C LYS A 111 -15.68 -4.80 -6.28
N ASN A 112 -14.81 -5.78 -6.32
CA ASN A 112 -13.78 -5.97 -5.30
C ASN A 112 -12.49 -5.28 -5.73
N ILE A 113 -11.74 -4.76 -4.76
CA ILE A 113 -10.48 -4.10 -5.03
C ILE A 113 -9.43 -5.14 -5.39
N VAL A 114 -8.80 -4.95 -6.54
CA VAL A 114 -7.69 -5.78 -7.02
C VAL A 114 -6.43 -4.92 -7.02
N PHE A 115 -5.36 -5.43 -6.45
CA PHE A 115 -4.09 -4.75 -6.38
C PHE A 115 -3.06 -5.44 -7.27
N THR A 116 -2.35 -4.65 -8.07
CA THR A 116 -1.24 -5.12 -8.89
C THR A 116 0.01 -4.37 -8.45
N PRO A 117 0.97 -5.04 -7.80
CA PRO A 117 2.18 -4.36 -7.37
C PRO A 117 3.04 -3.99 -8.58
N TYR A 118 3.77 -2.87 -8.46
CA TYR A 118 4.78 -2.56 -9.45
C TYR A 118 5.97 -3.48 -9.25
N ASP A 119 6.56 -3.91 -10.35
CA ASP A 119 7.73 -4.76 -10.30
C ASP A 119 8.93 -3.90 -9.86
N GLN A 120 9.47 -4.24 -8.69
CA GLN A 120 10.63 -3.54 -8.15
C GLN A 120 11.91 -4.32 -8.46
N THR A 121 12.15 -4.54 -9.73
CA THR A 121 13.43 -5.09 -10.14
C THR A 121 14.50 -4.02 -10.01
N ASN A 122 15.49 -4.30 -9.25
CA ASN A 122 16.66 -3.45 -9.18
C ASN A 122 17.60 -3.81 -10.31
#